data_0906c57689f133fbf4146cadbc6c67eb
#
_entry.id   0906c57689f133fbf4146cadbc6c67eb
#
_cell.length_a   1.000
_cell.length_b   1.000
_cell.length_c   1.000
_cell.angle_alpha   90.00
_cell.angle_beta   90.00
_cell.angle_gamma   90.00
#
_symmetry.space_group_name_H-M   'P 1'
#
loop_
_entity.id
_entity.type
_entity.pdbx_description
1 polymer ?
#
loop_
_entity_poly.entity_id
_entity_poly.type
_entity_poly.pdbx_seq_one_letter_code
_entity_poly.pdbx_strand_id
1 'polypeptide(L)'
;DSSTAIATITQTKPIAVVFSIPQTKLDEVVQPIRNGGKLVVKAYDQQGKTVLAEGSVGVISNEIDSTTGTVKLKATFNNDDNKLFPNQFVNVKLQTGELNNAIVVPSAAVQASTAGQYVFVIDQKSVAHKVMVKVGPQTEDGKTAILSGVKIGQKVVTTGVDSLGNGSKVNIVTAQQVDTSVLDNASSKGRHFPR
;
A
#
# COMPACT_ATOMS: atom_id res chain seq x y z
N ASP A 1 52.54 22.34 -9.56
CA ASP A 1 51.57 21.99 -10.60
C ASP A 1 50.26 21.54 -9.94
N SER A 2 49.35 22.48 -9.78
CA SER A 2 48.01 22.17 -9.32
C SER A 2 47.19 21.65 -10.52
N SER A 3 47.04 20.31 -10.61
CA SER A 3 46.14 19.70 -11.57
C SER A 3 44.70 19.94 -11.14
N THR A 4 44.09 20.99 -11.65
CA THR A 4 42.67 21.23 -11.50
C THR A 4 41.90 20.22 -12.37
N ALA A 5 41.15 19.33 -11.77
CA ALA A 5 40.28 18.43 -12.52
C ALA A 5 39.25 19.24 -13.31
N ILE A 6 39.27 19.12 -14.64
CA ILE A 6 38.43 19.90 -15.56
C ILE A 6 37.02 19.30 -15.66
N ALA A 7 36.87 18.01 -15.36
CA ALA A 7 35.57 17.32 -15.40
C ALA A 7 35.51 16.14 -14.42
N THR A 8 34.36 15.90 -13.84
CA THR A 8 34.04 14.69 -13.08
C THR A 8 33.10 13.83 -13.92
N ILE A 9 33.51 12.59 -14.23
CA ILE A 9 32.68 11.64 -14.95
C ILE A 9 31.94 10.80 -13.92
N THR A 10 30.63 10.82 -13.91
CA THR A 10 29.78 10.01 -13.04
C THR A 10 29.01 9.01 -13.90
N GLN A 11 29.13 7.71 -13.56
CA GLN A 11 28.34 6.67 -14.21
C GLN A 11 26.88 6.77 -13.72
N THR A 12 25.96 6.96 -14.67
CA THR A 12 24.51 7.05 -14.39
C THR A 12 23.72 5.84 -14.90
N LYS A 13 24.36 4.93 -15.63
CA LYS A 13 23.78 3.71 -16.22
C LYS A 13 24.73 2.52 -16.04
N PRO A 14 24.45 1.57 -15.19
CA PRO A 14 23.37 1.57 -14.17
C PRO A 14 23.66 2.55 -13.02
N ILE A 15 22.60 3.02 -12.35
CA ILE A 15 22.69 3.86 -11.16
C ILE A 15 22.33 3.05 -9.91
N ALA A 16 22.97 3.35 -8.80
CA ALA A 16 22.70 2.70 -7.53
C ALA A 16 21.97 3.66 -6.56
N VAL A 17 20.98 3.13 -5.87
CA VAL A 17 20.29 3.81 -4.76
C VAL A 17 20.61 3.08 -3.47
N VAL A 18 21.10 3.81 -2.47
CA VAL A 18 21.37 3.30 -1.13
C VAL A 18 20.24 3.78 -0.22
N PHE A 19 19.65 2.85 0.53
CA PHE A 19 18.59 3.13 1.48
C PHE A 19 18.72 2.25 2.71
N SER A 20 18.10 2.63 3.81
CA SER A 20 18.15 1.88 5.07
C SER A 20 16.79 1.28 5.40
N ILE A 21 16.80 0.08 5.97
CA ILE A 21 15.62 -0.58 6.53
C ILE A 21 15.83 -0.84 8.03
N PRO A 22 14.78 -0.86 8.86
CA PRO A 22 14.90 -1.30 10.24
C PRO A 22 15.38 -2.74 10.33
N GLN A 23 16.23 -3.06 11.32
CA GLN A 23 16.73 -4.42 11.57
C GLN A 23 15.58 -5.42 11.76
N THR A 24 14.45 -5.00 12.35
CA THR A 24 13.27 -5.84 12.55
C THR A 24 12.64 -6.36 11.25
N LYS A 25 12.95 -5.70 10.11
CA LYS A 25 12.47 -6.07 8.77
C LYS A 25 13.50 -6.87 7.95
N LEU A 26 14.67 -7.14 8.52
CA LEU A 26 15.76 -7.78 7.80
C LEU A 26 15.39 -9.18 7.30
N ASP A 27 14.69 -9.97 8.13
CA ASP A 27 14.29 -11.33 7.75
C ASP A 27 13.33 -11.34 6.55
N GLU A 28 12.41 -10.36 6.46
CA GLU A 28 11.49 -10.22 5.32
C GLU A 28 12.23 -9.97 4.00
N VAL A 29 13.43 -9.39 4.08
CA VAL A 29 14.28 -9.06 2.93
C VAL A 29 15.25 -10.20 2.60
N VAL A 30 15.84 -10.82 3.62
CA VAL A 30 16.88 -11.85 3.44
C VAL A 30 16.30 -13.18 2.97
N GLN A 31 15.13 -13.57 3.47
CA GLN A 31 14.52 -14.86 3.14
C GLN A 31 14.22 -15.03 1.64
N PRO A 32 13.61 -14.08 0.93
CA PRO A 32 13.41 -14.20 -0.51
C PRO A 32 14.73 -14.33 -1.29
N ILE A 33 15.77 -13.59 -0.89
CA ILE A 33 17.09 -13.64 -1.56
C ILE A 33 17.75 -14.99 -1.34
N ARG A 34 17.72 -15.53 -0.12
CA ARG A 34 18.26 -16.86 0.20
C ARG A 34 17.59 -17.97 -0.61
N ASN A 35 16.32 -17.81 -0.91
CA ASN A 35 15.55 -18.73 -1.74
C ASN A 35 15.76 -18.51 -3.26
N GLY A 36 16.78 -17.73 -3.66
CA GLY A 36 17.11 -17.47 -5.06
C GLY A 36 16.21 -16.44 -5.75
N GLY A 37 15.31 -15.78 -5.00
CA GLY A 37 14.47 -14.70 -5.51
C GLY A 37 15.24 -13.39 -5.65
N LYS A 38 14.76 -12.52 -6.54
CA LYS A 38 15.21 -11.14 -6.65
C LYS A 38 14.17 -10.24 -5.99
N LEU A 39 14.62 -9.35 -5.12
CA LEU A 39 13.76 -8.33 -4.54
C LEU A 39 13.63 -7.16 -5.50
N VAL A 40 12.41 -6.94 -5.96
CA VAL A 40 12.07 -5.80 -6.82
C VAL A 40 11.99 -4.54 -5.97
N VAL A 41 12.57 -3.48 -6.49
CA VAL A 41 12.61 -2.16 -5.85
C VAL A 41 12.08 -1.14 -6.83
N LYS A 42 11.12 -0.33 -6.38
CA LYS A 42 10.61 0.82 -7.15
C LYS A 42 11.09 2.12 -6.50
N ALA A 43 11.71 2.97 -7.31
CA ALA A 43 12.07 4.33 -6.91
C ALA A 43 10.95 5.29 -7.33
N TYR A 44 10.53 6.12 -6.40
CA TYR A 44 9.48 7.13 -6.58
C TYR A 44 10.05 8.54 -6.42
N ASP A 45 9.33 9.50 -6.93
CA ASP A 45 9.60 10.92 -6.68
C ASP A 45 9.52 11.27 -5.19
N GLN A 46 9.92 12.49 -4.82
CA GLN A 46 9.90 12.96 -3.42
C GLN A 46 8.48 12.96 -2.82
N GLN A 47 7.43 13.03 -3.65
CA GLN A 47 6.04 12.98 -3.21
C GLN A 47 5.53 11.54 -3.05
N GLY A 48 6.29 10.54 -3.50
CA GLY A 48 5.92 9.13 -3.44
C GLY A 48 4.79 8.73 -4.39
N LYS A 49 4.51 9.54 -5.42
CA LYS A 49 3.39 9.36 -6.35
C LYS A 49 3.80 8.74 -7.68
N THR A 50 4.91 9.22 -8.25
CA THR A 50 5.35 8.82 -9.59
C THR A 50 6.48 7.83 -9.50
N VAL A 51 6.34 6.68 -10.16
CA VAL A 51 7.44 5.70 -10.31
C VAL A 51 8.46 6.30 -11.27
N LEU A 52 9.68 6.48 -10.82
CA LEU A 52 10.81 6.97 -11.62
C LEU A 52 11.53 5.82 -12.31
N ALA A 53 11.77 4.71 -11.58
CA ALA A 53 12.45 3.54 -12.12
C ALA A 53 12.14 2.28 -11.31
N GLU A 54 12.31 1.12 -11.95
CA GLU A 54 12.30 -0.18 -11.30
C GLU A 54 13.71 -0.80 -11.34
N GLY A 55 14.09 -1.45 -10.25
CA GLY A 55 15.38 -2.06 -10.09
C GLY A 55 15.31 -3.28 -9.18
N SER A 56 16.47 -3.75 -8.75
CA SER A 56 16.56 -4.88 -7.83
C SER A 56 17.60 -4.65 -6.74
N VAL A 57 17.39 -5.26 -5.57
CA VAL A 57 18.41 -5.29 -4.51
C VAL A 57 19.58 -6.14 -4.99
N GLY A 58 20.74 -5.51 -5.03
CA GLY A 58 21.99 -6.20 -5.42
C GLY A 58 22.86 -6.56 -4.23
N VAL A 59 22.89 -5.71 -3.20
CA VAL A 59 23.76 -5.88 -2.04
C VAL A 59 23.02 -5.51 -0.76
N ILE A 60 23.14 -6.37 0.24
CA ILE A 60 22.74 -6.11 1.61
C ILE A 60 24.03 -5.89 2.40
N SER A 61 24.12 -4.80 3.17
CA SER A 61 25.24 -4.60 4.09
C SER A 61 25.23 -5.73 5.14
N ASN A 62 26.40 -6.25 5.42
CA ASN A 62 26.60 -7.20 6.52
C ASN A 62 26.77 -6.49 7.89
N GLU A 63 26.68 -5.18 7.92
CA GLU A 63 26.82 -4.35 9.12
C GLU A 63 25.50 -3.69 9.46
N ILE A 64 25.14 -3.76 10.75
CA ILE A 64 24.00 -3.08 11.33
C ILE A 64 24.53 -1.81 11.98
N ASP A 65 23.95 -0.67 11.62
CA ASP A 65 24.17 0.58 12.32
C ASP A 65 23.48 0.49 13.70
N SER A 66 24.25 0.27 14.73
CA SER A 66 23.76 0.11 16.11
C SER A 66 23.16 1.38 16.69
N THR A 67 23.50 2.54 16.14
CA THR A 67 23.00 3.84 16.59
C THR A 67 21.57 4.05 16.15
N THR A 68 21.25 3.63 14.92
CA THR A 68 19.93 3.81 14.30
C THR A 68 19.11 2.51 14.25
N GLY A 69 19.72 1.36 14.56
CA GLY A 69 19.07 0.04 14.43
C GLY A 69 18.69 -0.30 13.00
N THR A 70 19.46 0.17 12.01
CA THR A 70 19.14 -0.02 10.58
C THR A 70 20.23 -0.78 9.84
N VAL A 71 19.84 -1.37 8.71
CA VAL A 71 20.71 -2.04 7.76
C VAL A 71 20.64 -1.33 6.42
N LYS A 72 21.81 -1.08 5.81
CA LYS A 72 21.90 -0.43 4.51
C LYS A 72 21.74 -1.45 3.39
N LEU A 73 20.91 -1.11 2.42
CA LEU A 73 20.68 -1.86 1.20
C LEU A 73 21.11 -1.03 0.00
N LYS A 74 21.65 -1.71 -1.01
CA LYS A 74 21.98 -1.09 -2.30
C LYS A 74 21.16 -1.76 -3.39
N ALA A 75 20.31 -0.99 -4.04
CA ALA A 75 19.58 -1.41 -5.21
C ALA A 75 20.19 -0.82 -6.48
N THR A 76 20.13 -1.58 -7.57
CA THR A 76 20.64 -1.18 -8.87
C THR A 76 19.47 -0.98 -9.83
N PHE A 77 19.50 0.13 -10.56
CA PHE A 77 18.52 0.53 -11.57
C PHE A 77 19.25 0.75 -12.90
N ASN A 78 18.69 0.30 -14.01
CA ASN A 78 19.29 0.50 -15.35
C ASN A 78 19.34 1.96 -15.72
N ASN A 79 18.29 2.74 -15.37
CA ASN A 79 18.17 4.18 -15.63
C ASN A 79 18.30 4.55 -17.11
N ASP A 80 17.69 3.75 -18.00
CA ASP A 80 17.78 3.95 -19.45
C ASP A 80 17.17 5.27 -19.90
N ASP A 81 16.11 5.71 -19.21
CA ASP A 81 15.38 6.95 -19.47
C ASP A 81 15.92 8.17 -18.70
N ASN A 82 17.06 8.03 -17.99
CA ASN A 82 17.75 9.08 -17.24
C ASN A 82 16.86 9.84 -16.23
N LYS A 83 15.88 9.18 -15.63
CA LYS A 83 15.00 9.79 -14.61
C LYS A 83 15.62 9.86 -13.21
N LEU A 84 16.65 9.07 -12.96
CA LEU A 84 17.41 9.10 -11.72
C LEU A 84 18.72 9.84 -11.91
N PHE A 85 19.00 10.78 -11.01
CA PHE A 85 20.22 11.58 -11.01
C PHE A 85 21.08 11.29 -9.79
N PRO A 86 22.41 11.37 -9.91
CA PRO A 86 23.31 11.28 -8.75
C PRO A 86 22.92 12.31 -7.67
N ASN A 87 22.99 11.89 -6.40
CA ASN A 87 22.63 12.70 -5.23
C ASN A 87 21.14 13.13 -5.15
N GLN A 88 20.28 12.54 -5.95
CA GLN A 88 18.83 12.79 -5.87
C GLN A 88 18.23 12.00 -4.69
N PHE A 89 17.36 12.66 -3.91
CA PHE A 89 16.53 11.98 -2.93
C PHE A 89 15.30 11.35 -3.60
N VAL A 90 15.09 10.07 -3.34
CA VAL A 90 13.98 9.28 -3.86
C VAL A 90 13.32 8.49 -2.74
N ASN A 91 12.01 8.27 -2.85
CA ASN A 91 11.32 7.32 -2.00
C ASN A 91 11.45 5.93 -2.60
N VAL A 92 11.72 4.94 -1.76
CA VAL A 92 11.94 3.56 -2.19
C VAL A 92 10.85 2.67 -1.63
N LYS A 93 10.19 1.89 -2.49
CA LYS A 93 9.32 0.79 -2.08
C LYS A 93 9.97 -0.53 -2.46
N LEU A 94 10.13 -1.39 -1.46
CA LEU A 94 10.71 -2.71 -1.60
C LEU A 94 9.59 -3.75 -1.56
N GLN A 95 9.51 -4.58 -2.61
CA GLN A 95 8.57 -5.71 -2.66
C GLN A 95 9.22 -6.92 -1.98
N THR A 96 8.76 -7.26 -0.77
CA THR A 96 9.33 -8.37 0.02
C THR A 96 8.66 -9.71 -0.24
N GLY A 97 7.50 -9.72 -0.93
CA GLY A 97 6.80 -10.94 -1.26
C GLY A 97 5.55 -10.70 -2.09
N GLU A 98 4.95 -11.78 -2.53
CA GLU A 98 3.68 -11.82 -3.24
C GLU A 98 2.74 -12.79 -2.53
N LEU A 99 1.50 -12.40 -2.40
CA LEU A 99 0.43 -13.27 -1.93
C LEU A 99 -0.36 -13.76 -3.14
N ASN A 100 -0.04 -14.97 -3.60
CA ASN A 100 -0.79 -15.59 -4.68
C ASN A 100 -2.16 -16.03 -4.19
N ASN A 101 -3.20 -15.80 -5.02
CA ASN A 101 -4.60 -16.18 -4.74
C ASN A 101 -5.18 -15.56 -3.45
N ALA A 102 -4.68 -14.41 -3.00
CA ALA A 102 -5.22 -13.74 -1.83
C ALA A 102 -6.62 -13.17 -2.14
N ILE A 103 -7.54 -13.36 -1.19
CA ILE A 103 -8.82 -12.66 -1.22
C ILE A 103 -8.56 -11.21 -0.82
N VAL A 104 -8.95 -10.27 -1.65
CA VAL A 104 -8.82 -8.84 -1.35
C VAL A 104 -10.19 -8.20 -1.17
N VAL A 105 -10.31 -7.33 -0.18
CA VAL A 105 -11.52 -6.53 0.07
C VAL A 105 -11.14 -5.05 0.13
N PRO A 106 -12.06 -4.12 -0.20
CA PRO A 106 -11.80 -2.70 0.04
C PRO A 106 -11.43 -2.47 1.51
N SER A 107 -10.39 -1.68 1.78
CA SER A 107 -9.91 -1.46 3.16
C SER A 107 -10.98 -0.85 4.06
N ALA A 108 -11.92 -0.10 3.49
CA ALA A 108 -13.09 0.43 4.20
C ALA A 108 -14.03 -0.66 4.77
N ALA A 109 -13.99 -1.88 4.25
CA ALA A 109 -14.78 -2.99 4.78
C ALA A 109 -14.18 -3.59 6.06
N VAL A 110 -12.89 -3.38 6.31
CA VAL A 110 -12.18 -3.95 7.46
C VAL A 110 -12.36 -3.03 8.65
N GLN A 111 -12.93 -3.57 9.71
CA GLN A 111 -13.17 -2.87 10.97
C GLN A 111 -12.27 -3.44 12.08
N ALA A 112 -11.91 -2.59 13.04
CA ALA A 112 -11.14 -2.98 14.21
C ALA A 112 -12.04 -3.07 15.44
N SER A 113 -11.77 -4.06 16.30
CA SER A 113 -12.39 -4.17 17.63
C SER A 113 -11.34 -4.59 18.65
N THR A 114 -11.69 -4.58 19.92
CA THR A 114 -10.82 -5.08 21.01
C THR A 114 -10.46 -6.57 20.85
N ALA A 115 -11.30 -7.34 20.16
CA ALA A 115 -11.08 -8.76 19.89
C ALA A 115 -10.27 -9.02 18.61
N GLY A 116 -9.96 -7.99 17.82
CA GLY A 116 -9.25 -8.09 16.54
C GLY A 116 -10.00 -7.44 15.38
N GLN A 117 -9.57 -7.75 14.17
CA GLN A 117 -10.17 -7.21 12.95
C GLN A 117 -11.31 -8.09 12.46
N TYR A 118 -12.34 -7.46 11.89
CA TYR A 118 -13.52 -8.14 11.37
C TYR A 118 -14.08 -7.45 10.13
N VAL A 119 -14.91 -8.16 9.41
CA VAL A 119 -15.73 -7.63 8.31
C VAL A 119 -17.18 -8.05 8.52
N PHE A 120 -18.12 -7.33 7.92
CA PHE A 120 -19.50 -7.80 7.81
C PHE A 120 -19.68 -8.50 6.45
N VAL A 121 -20.05 -9.78 6.50
CA VAL A 121 -20.39 -10.60 5.35
C VAL A 121 -21.90 -10.68 5.24
N ILE A 122 -22.44 -10.48 4.03
CA ILE A 122 -23.88 -10.55 3.77
C ILE A 122 -24.24 -11.95 3.29
N ASP A 123 -25.24 -12.56 3.89
CA ASP A 123 -25.79 -13.84 3.45
C ASP A 123 -26.86 -13.69 2.34
N GLN A 124 -27.39 -14.83 1.86
CA GLN A 124 -28.41 -14.85 0.81
C GLN A 124 -29.75 -14.22 1.24
N LYS A 125 -29.98 -14.04 2.55
CA LYS A 125 -31.19 -13.43 3.11
C LYS A 125 -31.00 -11.93 3.40
N SER A 126 -29.92 -11.33 2.91
CA SER A 126 -29.53 -9.94 3.16
C SER A 126 -29.34 -9.62 4.65
N VAL A 127 -28.76 -10.57 5.38
CA VAL A 127 -28.40 -10.39 6.80
C VAL A 127 -26.87 -10.25 6.90
N ALA A 128 -26.44 -9.26 7.65
CA ALA A 128 -25.02 -8.99 7.92
C ALA A 128 -24.52 -9.83 9.10
N HIS A 129 -23.46 -10.60 8.88
CA HIS A 129 -22.79 -11.39 9.88
C HIS A 129 -21.39 -10.84 10.16
N LYS A 130 -21.08 -10.58 11.42
CA LYS A 130 -19.75 -10.19 11.86
C LYS A 130 -18.81 -11.39 11.78
N VAL A 131 -17.79 -11.31 10.94
CA VAL A 131 -16.80 -12.39 10.75
C VAL A 131 -15.42 -11.85 11.11
N MET A 132 -14.77 -12.50 12.07
CA MET A 132 -13.38 -12.18 12.42
C MET A 132 -12.47 -12.59 11.29
N VAL A 133 -11.53 -11.70 10.94
CA VAL A 133 -10.59 -11.91 9.82
C VAL A 133 -9.15 -11.70 10.28
N LYS A 134 -8.26 -12.47 9.66
CA LYS A 134 -6.83 -12.18 9.72
C LYS A 134 -6.46 -11.43 8.45
N VAL A 135 -6.03 -10.19 8.60
CA VAL A 135 -5.63 -9.36 7.46
C VAL A 135 -4.17 -9.57 7.12
N GLY A 136 -3.85 -9.37 5.86
CA GLY A 136 -2.52 -9.29 5.31
C GLY A 136 -2.15 -7.86 4.92
N PRO A 137 -1.18 -7.68 4.03
CA PRO A 137 -0.78 -6.38 3.54
C PRO A 137 -1.90 -5.66 2.79
N GLN A 138 -1.81 -4.34 2.81
CA GLN A 138 -2.67 -3.47 2.03
C GLN A 138 -2.05 -3.25 0.65
N THR A 139 -2.89 -3.24 -0.38
CA THR A 139 -2.48 -2.95 -1.76
C THR A 139 -2.47 -1.45 -2.03
N GLU A 140 -1.76 -1.01 -3.07
CA GLU A 140 -1.67 0.42 -3.43
C GLU A 140 -3.01 1.01 -3.89
N ASP A 141 -3.94 0.20 -4.39
CA ASP A 141 -5.28 0.58 -4.82
C ASP A 141 -6.32 0.60 -3.68
N GLY A 142 -5.87 0.63 -2.42
CA GLY A 142 -6.73 0.79 -1.25
C GLY A 142 -7.52 -0.45 -0.87
N LYS A 143 -7.05 -1.64 -1.25
CA LYS A 143 -7.62 -2.91 -0.81
C LYS A 143 -6.73 -3.56 0.25
N THR A 144 -7.31 -4.41 1.07
CA THR A 144 -6.62 -5.19 2.10
C THR A 144 -6.74 -6.68 1.77
N ALA A 145 -5.62 -7.38 1.81
CA ALA A 145 -5.62 -8.83 1.66
C ALA A 145 -6.21 -9.48 2.92
N ILE A 146 -7.04 -10.49 2.74
CA ILE A 146 -7.60 -11.29 3.83
C ILE A 146 -6.94 -12.67 3.78
N LEU A 147 -6.21 -12.99 4.83
CA LEU A 147 -5.50 -14.27 4.95
C LEU A 147 -6.42 -15.39 5.42
N SER A 148 -7.44 -15.06 6.22
CA SER A 148 -8.46 -16.03 6.66
C SER A 148 -9.73 -15.32 7.15
N GLY A 149 -10.86 -16.05 7.15
CA GLY A 149 -12.15 -15.58 7.66
C GLY A 149 -13.20 -15.33 6.58
N VAL A 150 -12.81 -15.04 5.33
CA VAL A 150 -13.75 -14.80 4.21
C VAL A 150 -13.51 -15.82 3.10
N LYS A 151 -14.56 -16.16 2.36
CA LYS A 151 -14.50 -17.05 1.18
C LYS A 151 -14.72 -16.24 -0.10
N ILE A 152 -14.17 -16.75 -1.20
CA ILE A 152 -14.39 -16.17 -2.53
C ILE A 152 -15.88 -16.13 -2.85
N GLY A 153 -16.35 -15.02 -3.41
CA GLY A 153 -17.75 -14.81 -3.79
C GLY A 153 -18.66 -14.28 -2.68
N GLN A 154 -18.17 -14.15 -1.44
CA GLN A 154 -18.95 -13.51 -0.38
C GLN A 154 -19.00 -11.99 -0.58
N LYS A 155 -20.14 -11.38 -0.28
CA LYS A 155 -20.34 -9.94 -0.33
C LYS A 155 -19.96 -9.34 1.03
N VAL A 156 -19.11 -8.30 1.03
CA VAL A 156 -18.71 -7.57 2.23
C VAL A 156 -19.29 -6.17 2.23
N VAL A 157 -19.62 -5.65 3.41
CA VAL A 157 -20.13 -4.30 3.58
C VAL A 157 -18.96 -3.33 3.60
N THR A 158 -19.04 -2.26 2.81
CA THR A 158 -18.02 -1.21 2.72
C THR A 158 -18.47 0.14 3.28
N THR A 159 -19.79 0.36 3.38
CA THR A 159 -20.37 1.61 3.87
C THR A 159 -21.49 1.32 4.87
N GLY A 160 -21.68 2.23 5.84
CA GLY A 160 -22.71 2.07 6.87
C GLY A 160 -22.40 1.02 7.94
N VAL A 161 -21.15 0.60 8.03
CA VAL A 161 -20.68 -0.45 8.98
C VAL A 161 -20.89 -0.08 10.44
N ASP A 162 -20.81 1.22 10.78
CA ASP A 162 -20.97 1.73 12.15
C ASP A 162 -22.38 1.54 12.73
N SER A 163 -23.37 1.39 11.87
CA SER A 163 -24.78 1.17 12.24
C SER A 163 -25.17 -0.30 12.27
N LEU A 164 -24.24 -1.22 11.95
CA LEU A 164 -24.55 -2.63 11.83
C LEU A 164 -24.16 -3.42 13.07
N GLY A 165 -25.12 -4.21 13.55
CA GLY A 165 -24.87 -5.30 14.48
C GLY A 165 -24.83 -6.66 13.78
N ASN A 166 -24.35 -7.68 14.50
CA ASN A 166 -24.42 -9.04 14.01
C ASN A 166 -25.89 -9.48 13.88
N GLY A 167 -26.33 -9.92 12.70
CA GLY A 167 -27.70 -10.30 12.42
C GLY A 167 -28.59 -9.16 11.89
N SER A 168 -28.04 -7.97 11.64
CA SER A 168 -28.79 -6.85 11.07
C SER A 168 -29.20 -7.14 9.63
N LYS A 169 -30.47 -6.86 9.29
CA LYS A 169 -30.92 -6.86 7.89
C LYS A 169 -30.37 -5.62 7.17
N VAL A 170 -29.88 -5.80 5.96
CA VAL A 170 -29.29 -4.74 5.15
C VAL A 170 -29.97 -4.64 3.78
N ASN A 171 -30.13 -3.40 3.30
CA ASN A 171 -30.47 -3.16 1.90
C ASN A 171 -29.17 -3.00 1.12
N ILE A 172 -28.96 -3.86 0.13
CA ILE A 172 -27.76 -3.82 -0.70
C ILE A 172 -27.94 -2.71 -1.73
N VAL A 173 -27.21 -1.62 -1.57
CA VAL A 173 -27.08 -0.55 -2.57
C VAL A 173 -25.75 -0.75 -3.28
N THR A 174 -25.81 -1.04 -4.57
CA THR A 174 -24.57 -1.13 -5.39
C THR A 174 -24.09 0.30 -5.65
N ALA A 175 -22.76 0.52 -5.68
CA ALA A 175 -22.15 1.84 -5.85
C ALA A 175 -22.58 2.63 -7.11
N GLN A 176 -23.29 1.98 -8.04
CA GLN A 176 -23.92 2.61 -9.22
C GLN A 176 -25.30 3.23 -8.95
N GLN A 177 -25.84 3.11 -7.73
CA GLN A 177 -27.17 3.62 -7.34
C GLN A 177 -27.09 4.67 -6.20
N VAL A 178 -25.97 5.32 -6.03
CA VAL A 178 -25.93 6.56 -5.23
C VAL A 178 -26.49 7.67 -6.11
N ASP A 179 -27.81 7.74 -6.13
CA ASP A 179 -28.57 8.79 -6.79
C ASP A 179 -28.27 10.10 -6.05
N THR A 180 -27.62 11.04 -6.72
CA THR A 180 -27.29 12.38 -6.20
C THR A 180 -28.53 13.26 -6.03
N SER A 181 -29.74 12.76 -6.27
CA SER A 181 -31.00 13.48 -6.18
C SER A 181 -31.38 13.95 -4.76
N VAL A 182 -30.69 13.45 -3.72
CA VAL A 182 -30.96 13.88 -2.32
C VAL A 182 -30.26 15.19 -1.96
N LEU A 183 -29.26 15.62 -2.73
CA LEU A 183 -28.52 16.87 -2.44
C LEU A 183 -29.17 18.12 -3.01
N ASP A 184 -30.06 18.00 -4.01
CA ASP A 184 -30.71 19.16 -4.64
C ASP A 184 -31.93 19.68 -3.88
N ASN A 185 -32.49 18.91 -2.92
CA ASN A 185 -33.69 19.31 -2.19
C ASN A 185 -33.42 20.19 -0.93
N ALA A 186 -32.15 20.39 -0.57
CA ALA A 186 -31.77 21.24 0.56
C ALA A 186 -31.50 22.69 0.15
N SER A 187 -31.42 23.01 -1.16
CA SER A 187 -31.08 24.34 -1.66
C SER A 187 -32.28 25.20 -2.07
N SER A 188 -33.52 24.67 -2.11
CA SER A 188 -34.68 25.36 -2.65
C SER A 188 -35.65 25.97 -1.62
N LYS A 189 -35.35 25.92 -0.29
CA LYS A 189 -36.08 26.72 0.69
C LYS A 189 -35.38 28.07 0.89
N GLY A 190 -35.56 28.93 -0.11
CA GLY A 190 -35.21 30.34 -0.08
C GLY A 190 -35.92 31.04 1.07
N ARG A 191 -35.18 31.79 1.86
CA ARG A 191 -35.65 32.69 2.87
C ARG A 191 -36.46 33.84 2.22
N HIS A 192 -37.74 33.86 2.47
CA HIS A 192 -38.56 35.03 2.21
C HIS A 192 -38.48 35.91 3.46
N PHE A 193 -37.83 37.08 3.38
CA PHE A 193 -37.91 38.14 4.39
C PHE A 193 -39.02 39.08 3.97
N PRO A 194 -40.03 39.36 4.83
CA PRO A 194 -40.97 40.45 4.61
C PRO A 194 -40.32 41.79 4.99
N ARG A 195 -40.64 42.80 4.21
CA ARG A 195 -40.35 44.21 4.48
C ARG A 195 -41.21 44.74 5.62
#